data_845264a4846c3759eeb2a80b1734fa00
#
_entry.id   845264a4846c3759eeb2a80b1734fa00
#
_cell.length_a   1.000
_cell.length_b   1.000
_cell.length_c   1.000
_cell.angle_alpha   90.00
_cell.angle_beta   90.00
_cell.angle_gamma   90.00
#
_symmetry.space_group_name_H-M   'P 1'
#
loop_
_entity.id
_entity.type
_entity.pdbx_description
1 polymer ?
#
loop_
_entity_poly.entity_id
_entity_poly.type
_entity_poly.pdbx_seq_one_letter_code
_entity_poly.pdbx_strand_id
1 'polypeptide(L)'
;MNIIEQINWSRVKSLPATELQRLHHGRGFHFPESSHVNIDWLSPVILIILYKEESRDWLKVLCDALLAKMSEIGFSVKSVQVQYRCRNFAPTELLWGEVISDFISLENGLKYKINLGTNQNYGLFLDMKKGREWLLNNSENKNILNLFSYTCGFSNVALAGGAKQVVNLDMSKAALSVGRENHRLNGHDLSKVKYLGLDLFKSWGRVKRPGPYDIIIADPPSLQKGSVNIKRDYPKIMRRLPELLAPGGRALLCLNSPDLDFQFIYDCLAEHCPQATVIEIISPEDLFINKNPEQGLKCVLVKL
;
A
#
# COMPACT_ATOMS: atom_id res chain seq x y z
N MET A 1 -20.26 21.13 -3.30
CA MET A 1 -19.27 21.28 -2.20
C MET A 1 -17.88 21.21 -2.80
N ASN A 2 -16.98 22.10 -2.47
CA ASN A 2 -15.64 22.16 -3.05
C ASN A 2 -14.75 21.08 -2.42
N ILE A 3 -14.05 20.27 -3.21
CA ILE A 3 -13.13 19.23 -2.70
C ILE A 3 -12.10 19.81 -1.71
N ILE A 4 -11.66 21.05 -1.93
CA ILE A 4 -10.71 21.76 -1.06
C ILE A 4 -11.24 21.88 0.38
N GLU A 5 -12.54 22.05 0.56
CA GLU A 5 -13.18 22.15 1.89
C GLU A 5 -13.33 20.79 2.56
N GLN A 6 -13.24 19.69 1.81
CA GLN A 6 -13.29 18.32 2.31
C GLN A 6 -11.91 17.84 2.82
N ILE A 7 -10.84 18.55 2.46
CA ILE A 7 -9.47 18.21 2.90
C ILE A 7 -9.23 18.73 4.31
N ASN A 8 -8.77 17.86 5.20
CA ASN A 8 -8.31 18.26 6.53
C ASN A 8 -6.90 18.86 6.46
N TRP A 9 -6.83 20.16 6.20
CA TRP A 9 -5.56 20.89 6.05
C TRP A 9 -4.73 20.95 7.34
N SER A 10 -5.35 20.88 8.52
CA SER A 10 -4.63 20.78 9.79
C SER A 10 -3.85 19.47 9.89
N ARG A 11 -4.45 18.36 9.47
CA ARG A 11 -3.77 17.06 9.38
C ARG A 11 -2.64 17.12 8.33
N VAL A 12 -2.92 17.68 7.15
CA VAL A 12 -1.90 17.80 6.10
C VAL A 12 -0.67 18.54 6.60
N LYS A 13 -0.88 19.68 7.27
CA LYS A 13 0.18 20.54 7.83
C LYS A 13 0.92 19.90 9.02
N SER A 14 0.31 18.96 9.74
CA SER A 14 0.92 18.29 10.90
C SER A 14 2.04 17.31 10.50
N LEU A 15 2.10 16.89 9.24
CA LEU A 15 3.13 16.02 8.72
C LEU A 15 4.24 16.83 8.03
N PRO A 16 5.48 16.33 7.98
CA PRO A 16 6.54 16.97 7.22
C PRO A 16 6.14 17.17 5.75
N ALA A 17 6.51 18.30 5.15
CA ALA A 17 6.19 18.63 3.76
C ALA A 17 6.74 17.59 2.74
N THR A 18 7.75 16.82 3.14
CA THR A 18 8.35 15.75 2.33
C THR A 18 7.64 14.40 2.46
N GLU A 19 6.70 14.29 3.41
CA GLU A 19 5.98 13.04 3.69
C GLU A 19 4.90 12.74 2.66
N LEU A 20 4.86 11.51 2.16
CA LEU A 20 3.77 11.01 1.33
C LEU A 20 2.46 11.02 2.11
N GLN A 21 1.39 11.53 1.53
CA GLN A 21 0.09 11.47 2.16
C GLN A 21 -1.07 11.59 1.18
N ARG A 22 -2.19 10.96 1.48
CA ARG A 22 -3.46 11.23 0.80
C ARG A 22 -4.04 12.53 1.30
N LEU A 23 -4.40 13.43 0.39
CA LEU A 23 -5.09 14.68 0.71
C LEU A 23 -6.62 14.48 0.72
N HIS A 24 -7.16 13.79 -0.30
CA HIS A 24 -8.58 13.51 -0.44
C HIS A 24 -8.82 12.08 -0.89
N HIS A 25 -9.70 11.36 -0.19
CA HIS A 25 -10.05 9.96 -0.47
C HIS A 25 -11.53 9.81 -0.86
N GLY A 26 -11.85 10.12 -2.12
CA GLY A 26 -13.24 10.01 -2.61
C GLY A 26 -13.75 8.57 -2.60
N ARG A 27 -12.87 7.58 -2.83
CA ARG A 27 -13.23 6.16 -2.83
C ARG A 27 -13.70 5.62 -1.47
N GLY A 28 -13.57 6.42 -0.41
CA GLY A 28 -14.19 6.14 0.88
C GLY A 28 -15.69 6.40 0.93
N PHE A 29 -16.25 7.08 -0.09
CA PHE A 29 -17.67 7.39 -0.26
C PHE A 29 -18.27 8.26 0.86
N HIS A 30 -17.47 8.98 1.64
CA HIS A 30 -17.94 9.97 2.61
C HIS A 30 -18.57 11.20 1.92
N PHE A 31 -18.05 11.51 0.74
CA PHE A 31 -18.51 12.63 -0.11
C PHE A 31 -18.93 12.07 -1.47
N PRO A 32 -20.23 11.75 -1.68
CA PRO A 32 -20.72 11.10 -2.90
C PRO A 32 -20.39 11.87 -4.18
N GLU A 33 -20.43 13.20 -4.12
CA GLU A 33 -20.15 14.11 -5.25
C GLU A 33 -18.70 14.07 -5.74
N SER A 34 -17.75 13.71 -4.87
CA SER A 34 -16.32 13.58 -5.18
C SER A 34 -15.79 12.15 -5.05
N SER A 35 -16.70 11.15 -4.97
CA SER A 35 -16.34 9.73 -4.82
C SER A 35 -15.45 9.17 -5.93
N HIS A 36 -15.39 9.85 -7.05
CA HIS A 36 -14.57 9.49 -8.22
C HIS A 36 -13.18 10.14 -8.22
N VAL A 37 -12.80 10.87 -7.16
CA VAL A 37 -11.52 11.60 -7.09
C VAL A 37 -10.71 11.15 -5.87
N ASN A 38 -9.44 10.79 -6.08
CA ASN A 38 -8.45 10.76 -5.03
C ASN A 38 -7.38 11.82 -5.30
N ILE A 39 -6.80 12.40 -4.27
CA ILE A 39 -5.69 13.34 -4.40
C ILE A 39 -4.59 12.92 -3.44
N ASP A 40 -3.39 12.67 -3.98
CA ASP A 40 -2.20 12.29 -3.24
C ASP A 40 -1.16 13.42 -3.30
N TRP A 41 -0.54 13.73 -2.18
CA TRP A 41 0.70 14.48 -2.10
C TRP A 41 1.87 13.49 -2.11
N LEU A 42 2.62 13.49 -3.19
CA LEU A 42 3.79 12.67 -3.41
C LEU A 42 5.00 13.60 -3.57
N SER A 43 5.36 14.33 -2.51
CA SER A 43 6.34 15.42 -2.57
C SER A 43 7.46 15.19 -3.61
N PRO A 44 7.65 16.08 -4.56
CA PRO A 44 7.05 17.42 -4.74
C PRO A 44 5.87 17.47 -5.75
N VAL A 45 5.16 16.36 -5.95
CA VAL A 45 4.08 16.21 -6.94
C VAL A 45 2.72 16.07 -6.25
N ILE A 46 1.72 16.77 -6.73
CA ILE A 46 0.30 16.46 -6.45
C ILE A 46 -0.19 15.55 -7.57
N LEU A 47 -0.71 14.38 -7.22
CA LEU A 47 -1.35 13.46 -8.15
C LEU A 47 -2.86 13.44 -7.92
N ILE A 48 -3.62 13.91 -8.89
CA ILE A 48 -5.08 13.80 -8.94
C ILE A 48 -5.41 12.50 -9.68
N ILE A 49 -6.18 11.62 -9.06
CA ILE A 49 -6.56 10.32 -9.62
C ILE A 49 -8.06 10.33 -9.89
N LEU A 50 -8.44 10.20 -11.17
CA LEU A 50 -9.82 10.23 -11.61
C LEU A 50 -10.34 8.83 -11.96
N TYR A 51 -11.47 8.46 -11.37
CA TYR A 51 -12.22 7.23 -11.69
C TYR A 51 -13.43 7.51 -12.61
N LYS A 52 -13.66 8.79 -12.93
CA LYS A 52 -14.63 9.31 -13.90
C LYS A 52 -14.01 10.53 -14.56
N GLU A 53 -14.37 10.78 -15.83
CA GLU A 53 -13.92 11.98 -16.56
C GLU A 53 -14.42 13.26 -15.91
N GLU A 54 -13.55 14.27 -15.93
CA GLU A 54 -13.87 15.65 -15.56
C GLU A 54 -13.42 16.63 -16.65
N SER A 55 -14.05 17.82 -16.69
CA SER A 55 -13.71 18.83 -17.68
C SER A 55 -12.34 19.47 -17.40
N ARG A 56 -11.69 19.98 -18.43
CA ARG A 56 -10.42 20.72 -18.29
C ARG A 56 -10.57 21.94 -17.38
N ASP A 57 -11.70 22.65 -17.48
CA ASP A 57 -11.98 23.82 -16.64
C ASP A 57 -12.12 23.43 -15.17
N TRP A 58 -12.81 22.33 -14.88
CA TRP A 58 -12.92 21.80 -13.53
C TRP A 58 -11.55 21.43 -12.95
N LEU A 59 -10.72 20.73 -13.74
CA LEU A 59 -9.36 20.36 -13.34
C LEU A 59 -8.50 21.59 -13.09
N LYS A 60 -8.62 22.64 -13.92
CA LYS A 60 -7.88 23.88 -13.74
C LYS A 60 -8.26 24.58 -12.44
N VAL A 61 -9.55 24.72 -12.15
CA VAL A 61 -10.05 25.32 -10.91
C VAL A 61 -9.56 24.54 -9.69
N LEU A 62 -9.61 23.20 -9.72
CA LEU A 62 -9.10 22.35 -8.63
C LEU A 62 -7.58 22.52 -8.46
N CYS A 63 -6.84 22.55 -9.56
CA CYS A 63 -5.38 22.75 -9.55
C CYS A 63 -5.00 24.07 -8.89
N ASP A 64 -5.60 25.18 -9.35
CA ASP A 64 -5.32 26.52 -8.82
C ASP A 64 -5.62 26.59 -7.32
N ALA A 65 -6.72 25.99 -6.88
CA ALA A 65 -7.11 25.96 -5.48
C ALA A 65 -6.17 25.09 -4.62
N LEU A 66 -5.70 23.93 -5.15
CA LEU A 66 -4.70 23.09 -4.48
C LEU A 66 -3.37 23.82 -4.33
N LEU A 67 -2.88 24.47 -5.39
CA LEU A 67 -1.63 25.22 -5.36
C LEU A 67 -1.68 26.37 -4.34
N ALA A 68 -2.78 27.12 -4.28
CA ALA A 68 -2.98 28.17 -3.30
C ALA A 68 -2.93 27.64 -1.87
N LYS A 69 -3.63 26.52 -1.59
CA LYS A 69 -3.65 25.93 -0.25
C LYS A 69 -2.31 25.31 0.15
N MET A 70 -1.63 24.62 -0.75
CA MET A 70 -0.30 24.07 -0.48
C MET A 70 0.71 25.19 -0.19
N SER A 71 0.67 26.30 -0.91
CA SER A 71 1.50 27.47 -0.65
C SER A 71 1.19 28.10 0.72
N GLU A 72 -0.11 28.24 1.08
CA GLU A 72 -0.55 28.77 2.38
C GLU A 72 0.01 27.97 3.56
N ILE A 73 0.11 26.65 3.42
CA ILE A 73 0.66 25.78 4.47
C ILE A 73 2.19 25.58 4.38
N GLY A 74 2.85 26.23 3.41
CA GLY A 74 4.31 26.20 3.25
C GLY A 74 4.86 25.00 2.49
N PHE A 75 4.03 24.31 1.70
CA PHE A 75 4.46 23.16 0.89
C PHE A 75 4.84 23.60 -0.53
N SER A 76 6.04 23.22 -1.00
CA SER A 76 6.54 23.58 -2.32
C SER A 76 6.12 22.53 -3.35
N VAL A 77 5.13 22.85 -4.17
CA VAL A 77 4.67 22.02 -5.29
C VAL A 77 5.49 22.34 -6.54
N LYS A 78 6.00 21.31 -7.23
CA LYS A 78 6.68 21.46 -8.54
C LYS A 78 5.85 20.95 -9.70
N SER A 79 4.90 20.06 -9.42
CA SER A 79 4.08 19.43 -10.47
C SER A 79 2.69 19.11 -9.93
N VAL A 80 1.68 19.32 -10.78
CA VAL A 80 0.34 18.75 -10.58
C VAL A 80 0.04 17.89 -11.79
N GLN A 81 -0.25 16.62 -11.57
CA GLN A 81 -0.53 15.64 -12.61
C GLN A 81 -1.87 14.97 -12.38
N VAL A 82 -2.51 14.54 -13.47
CA VAL A 82 -3.81 13.85 -13.44
C VAL A 82 -3.64 12.46 -14.02
N GLN A 83 -4.00 11.43 -13.25
CA GLN A 83 -4.07 10.04 -13.72
C GLN A 83 -5.54 9.66 -13.98
N TYR A 84 -5.85 9.23 -15.18
CA TYR A 84 -7.20 8.85 -15.60
C TYR A 84 -7.41 7.34 -15.47
N ARG A 85 -7.78 6.85 -14.28
CA ARG A 85 -8.11 5.43 -14.08
C ARG A 85 -9.41 4.97 -14.74
N CYS A 86 -10.20 5.90 -15.24
CA CYS A 86 -11.36 5.65 -16.10
C CYS A 86 -10.99 5.33 -17.55
N ARG A 87 -9.72 5.55 -17.96
CA ARG A 87 -9.23 5.26 -19.31
C ARG A 87 -8.36 3.99 -19.34
N ASN A 88 -8.25 3.38 -20.54
CA ASN A 88 -7.33 2.26 -20.75
C ASN A 88 -5.89 2.67 -20.41
N PHE A 89 -5.15 1.78 -19.75
CA PHE A 89 -3.76 1.99 -19.32
C PHE A 89 -3.56 3.11 -18.28
N ALA A 90 -4.63 3.72 -17.77
CA ALA A 90 -4.59 4.78 -16.76
C ALA A 90 -3.55 5.88 -17.07
N PRO A 91 -3.64 6.58 -18.22
CA PRO A 91 -2.65 7.58 -18.62
C PRO A 91 -2.53 8.70 -17.59
N THR A 92 -1.32 9.25 -17.47
CA THR A 92 -1.03 10.40 -16.61
C THR A 92 -0.68 11.59 -17.48
N GLU A 93 -1.32 12.73 -17.25
CA GLU A 93 -1.12 13.98 -17.98
C GLU A 93 -0.65 15.08 -17.02
N LEU A 94 0.25 15.96 -17.52
CA LEU A 94 0.65 17.16 -16.80
C LEU A 94 -0.51 18.18 -16.80
N LEU A 95 -0.83 18.72 -15.64
CA LEU A 95 -1.82 19.79 -15.49
C LEU A 95 -1.14 21.15 -15.22
N TRP A 96 -0.08 21.15 -14.40
CA TRP A 96 0.71 22.34 -14.05
C TRP A 96 2.14 21.99 -13.66
N GLY A 97 3.08 22.90 -13.93
CA GLY A 97 4.50 22.79 -13.54
C GLY A 97 5.33 21.91 -14.46
N GLU A 98 6.21 21.10 -13.90
CA GLU A 98 7.17 20.26 -14.61
C GLU A 98 6.67 18.84 -14.77
N VAL A 99 7.06 18.14 -15.85
CA VAL A 99 6.84 16.69 -15.96
C VAL A 99 7.84 15.96 -15.04
N ILE A 100 7.35 15.41 -13.95
CA ILE A 100 8.13 14.62 -13.00
C ILE A 100 7.54 13.21 -12.95
N SER A 101 8.28 12.23 -13.50
CA SER A 101 7.80 10.85 -13.59
C SER A 101 8.51 9.90 -12.62
N ASP A 102 9.80 10.11 -12.37
CA ASP A 102 10.62 9.31 -11.47
C ASP A 102 11.24 10.19 -10.40
N PHE A 103 10.93 9.89 -9.13
CA PHE A 103 11.45 10.65 -7.99
C PHE A 103 11.42 9.83 -6.72
N ILE A 104 12.01 10.38 -5.65
CA ILE A 104 12.03 9.78 -4.32
C ILE A 104 11.12 10.59 -3.43
N SER A 105 10.25 9.91 -2.67
CA SER A 105 9.44 10.54 -1.64
C SER A 105 9.55 9.75 -0.33
N LEU A 106 9.07 10.32 0.77
CA LEU A 106 9.27 9.76 2.11
C LEU A 106 7.98 9.27 2.73
N GLU A 107 8.07 8.17 3.49
CA GLU A 107 7.06 7.77 4.46
C GLU A 107 7.77 7.34 5.75
N ASN A 108 7.44 8.00 6.87
CA ASN A 108 8.05 7.74 8.17
C ASN A 108 9.60 7.80 8.12
N GLY A 109 10.14 8.77 7.36
CA GLY A 109 11.58 8.97 7.16
C GLY A 109 12.25 7.98 6.21
N LEU A 110 11.55 6.97 5.71
CA LEU A 110 12.08 6.02 4.73
C LEU A 110 11.82 6.50 3.29
N LYS A 111 12.79 6.26 2.42
CA LYS A 111 12.78 6.66 1.02
C LYS A 111 12.12 5.60 0.16
N TYR A 112 11.23 6.03 -0.72
CA TYR A 112 10.57 5.19 -1.71
C TYR A 112 10.68 5.79 -3.09
N LYS A 113 11.04 4.96 -4.08
CA LYS A 113 11.00 5.33 -5.48
C LYS A 113 9.55 5.40 -5.94
N ILE A 114 9.16 6.55 -6.45
CA ILE A 114 7.84 6.80 -7.03
C ILE A 114 8.00 6.91 -8.55
N ASN A 115 7.15 6.20 -9.28
CA ASN A 115 7.11 6.24 -10.74
C ASN A 115 5.69 6.54 -11.22
N LEU A 116 5.53 7.66 -11.92
CA LEU A 116 4.28 8.10 -12.52
C LEU A 116 4.30 7.85 -14.04
N GLY A 117 3.17 7.47 -14.60
CA GLY A 117 2.98 7.39 -16.04
C GLY A 117 3.32 6.07 -16.72
N THR A 118 4.06 5.16 -16.08
CA THR A 118 4.36 3.83 -16.66
C THR A 118 3.42 2.73 -16.20
N ASN A 119 2.88 2.87 -15.00
CA ASN A 119 1.99 1.89 -14.37
C ASN A 119 0.82 2.60 -13.70
N GLN A 120 -0.27 1.85 -13.50
CA GLN A 120 -1.42 2.34 -12.77
C GLN A 120 -1.07 2.69 -11.30
N ASN A 121 -0.17 1.93 -10.67
CA ASN A 121 0.26 2.15 -9.29
C ASN A 121 1.68 2.72 -9.28
N TYR A 122 1.91 3.78 -8.53
CA TYR A 122 3.12 4.59 -8.53
C TYR A 122 4.24 4.10 -7.61
N GLY A 123 4.08 2.99 -6.90
CA GLY A 123 5.17 2.36 -6.15
C GLY A 123 4.89 2.12 -4.67
N LEU A 124 3.92 2.79 -4.06
CA LEU A 124 3.55 2.56 -2.66
C LEU A 124 2.02 2.70 -2.47
N PHE A 125 1.42 1.84 -1.65
CA PHE A 125 0.01 1.94 -1.26
C PHE A 125 -0.09 2.69 0.06
N LEU A 126 -0.65 3.91 0.04
CA LEU A 126 -0.70 4.79 1.21
C LEU A 126 -1.64 4.28 2.32
N ASP A 127 -2.70 3.57 1.95
CA ASP A 127 -3.67 2.98 2.87
C ASP A 127 -3.07 1.89 3.79
N MET A 128 -1.90 1.33 3.40
CA MET A 128 -1.17 0.32 4.18
C MET A 128 -0.18 0.93 5.18
N LYS A 129 -0.14 2.26 5.37
CA LYS A 129 0.81 2.94 6.27
C LYS A 129 0.75 2.38 7.70
N LYS A 130 -0.44 2.19 8.26
CA LYS A 130 -0.61 1.64 9.62
C LYS A 130 -0.08 0.21 9.75
N GLY A 131 -0.28 -0.63 8.74
CA GLY A 131 0.31 -1.97 8.68
C GLY A 131 1.84 -1.92 8.64
N ARG A 132 2.42 -0.96 7.91
CA ARG A 132 3.88 -0.75 7.87
C ARG A 132 4.41 -0.22 9.20
N GLU A 133 3.72 0.72 9.86
CA GLU A 133 4.08 1.21 11.20
C GLU A 133 4.07 0.08 12.24
N TRP A 134 3.04 -0.77 12.22
CA TRP A 134 2.98 -1.95 13.05
C TRP A 134 4.21 -2.84 12.83
N LEU A 135 4.55 -3.15 11.56
CA LEU A 135 5.68 -4.02 11.24
C LEU A 135 7.01 -3.38 11.66
N LEU A 136 7.21 -2.07 11.44
CA LEU A 136 8.40 -1.34 11.89
C LEU A 136 8.67 -1.57 13.38
N ASN A 137 7.63 -1.48 14.20
CA ASN A 137 7.72 -1.59 15.66
C ASN A 137 7.82 -3.05 16.18
N ASN A 138 7.60 -4.06 15.31
CA ASN A 138 7.57 -5.47 15.70
C ASN A 138 8.65 -6.32 14.99
N SER A 139 9.56 -5.71 14.23
CA SER A 139 10.49 -6.44 13.35
C SER A 139 11.83 -6.81 13.99
N GLU A 140 12.18 -6.26 15.15
CA GLU A 140 13.49 -6.45 15.75
C GLU A 140 13.85 -7.95 15.92
N ASN A 141 15.00 -8.33 15.33
CA ASN A 141 15.52 -9.71 15.34
C ASN A 141 14.59 -10.78 14.73
N LYS A 142 13.59 -10.39 13.90
CA LYS A 142 12.61 -11.29 13.30
C LYS A 142 12.99 -11.76 11.91
N ASN A 143 12.63 -13.03 11.60
CA ASN A 143 12.58 -13.56 10.23
C ASN A 143 11.20 -13.27 9.66
N ILE A 144 11.13 -12.54 8.54
CA ILE A 144 9.88 -12.03 7.99
C ILE A 144 9.66 -12.54 6.57
N LEU A 145 8.44 -12.98 6.28
CA LEU A 145 7.97 -13.32 4.95
C LEU A 145 6.97 -12.26 4.47
N ASN A 146 7.29 -11.63 3.35
CA ASN A 146 6.44 -10.66 2.70
C ASN A 146 5.90 -11.24 1.39
N LEU A 147 4.66 -11.72 1.40
CA LEU A 147 3.97 -12.28 0.25
C LEU A 147 3.27 -11.16 -0.55
N PHE A 148 3.31 -11.28 -1.88
CA PHE A 148 2.79 -10.25 -2.81
C PHE A 148 3.47 -8.90 -2.56
N SER A 149 4.79 -8.95 -2.46
CA SER A 149 5.60 -7.87 -1.89
C SER A 149 5.67 -6.60 -2.72
N TYR A 150 5.21 -6.63 -3.98
CA TYR A 150 5.25 -5.50 -4.90
C TYR A 150 6.64 -4.83 -4.90
N THR A 151 6.73 -3.54 -4.60
CA THR A 151 7.99 -2.77 -4.47
C THR A 151 8.64 -2.88 -3.08
N CYS A 152 8.29 -3.91 -2.33
CA CYS A 152 8.85 -4.24 -1.02
C CYS A 152 8.64 -3.17 0.08
N GLY A 153 7.51 -2.45 0.06
CA GLY A 153 7.20 -1.43 1.05
C GLY A 153 7.26 -1.95 2.49
N PHE A 154 6.64 -3.10 2.77
CA PHE A 154 6.73 -3.77 4.07
C PHE A 154 8.15 -4.23 4.41
N SER A 155 8.91 -4.71 3.42
CA SER A 155 10.28 -5.17 3.64
C SER A 155 11.22 -4.02 4.04
N ASN A 156 11.01 -2.81 3.48
CA ASN A 156 11.79 -1.63 3.84
C ASN A 156 11.60 -1.27 5.31
N VAL A 157 10.36 -1.17 5.79
CA VAL A 157 10.08 -0.88 7.21
C VAL A 157 10.56 -2.01 8.13
N ALA A 158 10.48 -3.26 7.68
CA ALA A 158 10.97 -4.40 8.45
C ALA A 158 12.47 -4.31 8.73
N LEU A 159 13.29 -4.01 7.71
CA LEU A 159 14.74 -3.83 7.91
C LEU A 159 15.06 -2.59 8.74
N ALA A 160 14.33 -1.49 8.54
CA ALA A 160 14.47 -0.30 9.38
C ALA A 160 14.13 -0.59 10.86
N GLY A 161 13.16 -1.49 11.11
CA GLY A 161 12.79 -2.00 12.43
C GLY A 161 13.71 -3.10 12.98
N GLY A 162 14.85 -3.35 12.35
CA GLY A 162 15.86 -4.29 12.85
C GLY A 162 15.62 -5.78 12.53
N ALA A 163 14.85 -6.09 11.47
CA ALA A 163 14.63 -7.46 11.04
C ALA A 163 15.95 -8.20 10.79
N LYS A 164 16.01 -9.47 11.23
CA LYS A 164 17.14 -10.37 11.01
C LYS A 164 17.25 -10.73 9.52
N GLN A 165 16.12 -11.06 8.90
CA GLN A 165 16.00 -11.41 7.48
C GLN A 165 14.60 -11.09 6.99
N VAL A 166 14.50 -10.65 5.72
CA VAL A 166 13.21 -10.53 5.02
C VAL A 166 13.25 -11.31 3.72
N VAL A 167 12.22 -12.12 3.48
CA VAL A 167 12.01 -12.84 2.22
C VAL A 167 10.82 -12.19 1.51
N ASN A 168 11.07 -11.61 0.35
CA ASN A 168 10.05 -10.99 -0.50
C ASN A 168 9.65 -11.95 -1.62
N LEU A 169 8.36 -12.16 -1.81
CA LEU A 169 7.83 -12.93 -2.92
C LEU A 169 6.84 -12.10 -3.73
N ASP A 170 7.10 -12.00 -5.02
CA ASP A 170 6.18 -11.40 -6.00
C ASP A 170 6.43 -12.02 -7.38
N MET A 171 5.39 -12.13 -8.21
CA MET A 171 5.54 -12.59 -9.59
C MET A 171 6.24 -11.56 -10.48
N SER A 172 6.07 -10.27 -10.17
CA SER A 172 6.68 -9.16 -10.90
C SER A 172 8.15 -8.96 -10.53
N LYS A 173 9.04 -9.48 -11.34
CA LYS A 173 10.49 -9.23 -11.19
C LYS A 173 10.84 -7.74 -11.29
N ALA A 174 10.07 -6.98 -12.08
CA ALA A 174 10.25 -5.53 -12.20
C ALA A 174 9.92 -4.83 -10.87
N ALA A 175 8.81 -5.19 -10.21
CA ALA A 175 8.47 -4.65 -8.89
C ALA A 175 9.54 -5.01 -7.83
N LEU A 176 10.02 -6.26 -7.82
CA LEU A 176 11.13 -6.67 -6.95
C LEU A 176 12.44 -5.92 -7.22
N SER A 177 12.70 -5.53 -8.48
CA SER A 177 13.85 -4.68 -8.81
C SER A 177 13.73 -3.30 -8.20
N VAL A 178 12.55 -2.67 -8.28
CA VAL A 178 12.26 -1.40 -7.58
C VAL A 178 12.38 -1.58 -6.06
N GLY A 179 11.89 -2.70 -5.51
CA GLY A 179 12.06 -3.02 -4.09
C GLY A 179 13.54 -3.09 -3.66
N ARG A 180 14.41 -3.64 -4.50
CA ARG A 180 15.85 -3.66 -4.26
C ARG A 180 16.46 -2.24 -4.27
N GLU A 181 15.99 -1.38 -5.16
CA GLU A 181 16.41 0.03 -5.19
C GLU A 181 15.93 0.76 -3.93
N ASN A 182 14.69 0.53 -3.48
CA ASN A 182 14.17 1.09 -2.24
C ASN A 182 15.04 0.71 -1.03
N HIS A 183 15.49 -0.54 -0.93
CA HIS A 183 16.44 -0.96 0.12
C HIS A 183 17.79 -0.22 0.02
N ARG A 184 18.34 -0.03 -1.20
CA ARG A 184 19.58 0.71 -1.41
C ARG A 184 19.45 2.18 -1.01
N LEU A 185 18.34 2.84 -1.37
CA LEU A 185 18.03 4.23 -1.01
C LEU A 185 18.02 4.44 0.50
N ASN A 186 17.65 3.41 1.26
CA ASN A 186 17.60 3.43 2.72
C ASN A 186 18.88 2.87 3.39
N GLY A 187 19.92 2.53 2.61
CA GLY A 187 21.18 2.02 3.16
C GLY A 187 21.07 0.65 3.83
N HIS A 188 20.06 -0.15 3.50
CA HIS A 188 19.84 -1.46 4.11
C HIS A 188 20.88 -2.48 3.64
N ASP A 189 21.27 -3.37 4.55
CA ASP A 189 22.10 -4.53 4.25
C ASP A 189 21.33 -5.54 3.38
N LEU A 190 21.66 -5.59 2.08
CA LEU A 190 21.00 -6.46 1.10
C LEU A 190 21.25 -7.95 1.34
N SER A 191 22.26 -8.32 2.14
CA SER A 191 22.48 -9.74 2.49
C SER A 191 21.34 -10.31 3.36
N LYS A 192 20.61 -9.45 4.05
CA LYS A 192 19.43 -9.78 4.85
C LYS A 192 18.13 -9.87 4.03
N VAL A 193 18.16 -9.56 2.71
CA VAL A 193 16.95 -9.50 1.88
C VAL A 193 17.01 -10.55 0.78
N LYS A 194 16.00 -11.41 0.73
CA LYS A 194 15.82 -12.37 -0.37
C LYS A 194 14.66 -11.95 -1.26
N TYR A 195 14.83 -12.14 -2.57
CA TYR A 195 13.82 -11.81 -3.58
C TYR A 195 13.45 -13.07 -4.35
N LEU A 196 12.21 -13.49 -4.26
CA LEU A 196 11.65 -14.65 -4.96
C LEU A 196 10.66 -14.17 -6.04
N GLY A 197 11.15 -14.06 -7.28
CA GLY A 197 10.33 -13.71 -8.46
C GLY A 197 9.54 -14.91 -8.95
N LEU A 198 8.54 -15.36 -8.20
CA LEU A 198 7.86 -16.65 -8.38
C LEU A 198 6.35 -16.55 -8.16
N ASP A 199 5.60 -17.47 -8.78
CA ASP A 199 4.22 -17.75 -8.43
C ASP A 199 4.17 -18.48 -7.07
N LEU A 200 3.54 -17.86 -6.08
CA LEU A 200 3.39 -18.40 -4.72
C LEU A 200 2.81 -19.81 -4.73
N PHE A 201 1.70 -19.99 -5.46
CA PHE A 201 0.91 -21.23 -5.43
C PHE A 201 1.62 -22.43 -6.07
N LYS A 202 2.66 -22.17 -6.87
CA LYS A 202 3.54 -23.19 -7.47
C LYS A 202 4.88 -23.33 -6.75
N SER A 203 5.15 -22.55 -5.71
CA SER A 203 6.51 -22.42 -5.18
C SER A 203 6.62 -22.53 -3.64
N TRP A 204 5.65 -23.17 -2.98
CA TRP A 204 5.61 -23.30 -1.52
C TRP A 204 6.90 -23.85 -0.90
N GLY A 205 7.53 -24.85 -1.53
CA GLY A 205 8.80 -25.39 -1.05
C GLY A 205 9.94 -24.39 -1.05
N ARG A 206 9.97 -23.46 -2.02
CA ARG A 206 10.95 -22.38 -2.08
C ARG A 206 10.68 -21.30 -1.02
N VAL A 207 9.41 -21.05 -0.71
CA VAL A 207 8.99 -20.13 0.35
C VAL A 207 9.32 -20.70 1.72
N LYS A 208 9.06 -21.98 1.95
CA LYS A 208 9.33 -22.68 3.22
C LYS A 208 10.81 -22.76 3.56
N ARG A 209 11.69 -22.98 2.57
CA ARG A 209 13.12 -23.24 2.78
C ARG A 209 13.86 -22.20 3.63
N PRO A 210 13.63 -20.87 3.50
CA PRO A 210 14.29 -19.84 4.30
C PRO A 210 13.67 -19.64 5.70
N GLY A 211 12.51 -20.24 5.98
CA GLY A 211 11.81 -20.18 7.26
C GLY A 211 12.44 -21.02 8.37
N PRO A 212 11.75 -21.21 9.52
CA PRO A 212 10.43 -20.66 9.81
C PRO A 212 10.45 -19.14 9.99
N TYR A 213 9.25 -18.52 9.90
CA TYR A 213 9.08 -17.07 9.99
C TYR A 213 8.41 -16.65 11.29
N ASP A 214 8.90 -15.58 11.88
CA ASP A 214 8.26 -14.96 13.06
C ASP A 214 7.04 -14.13 12.65
N ILE A 215 7.10 -13.49 11.45
CA ILE A 215 6.01 -12.66 10.93
C ILE A 215 5.82 -12.99 9.45
N ILE A 216 4.56 -13.15 9.04
CA ILE A 216 4.14 -13.26 7.64
C ILE A 216 3.22 -12.10 7.32
N ILE A 217 3.50 -11.38 6.21
CA ILE A 217 2.57 -10.43 5.62
C ILE A 217 1.95 -11.10 4.40
N ALA A 218 0.62 -11.12 4.32
CA ALA A 218 -0.13 -11.64 3.18
C ALA A 218 -1.09 -10.56 2.67
N ASP A 219 -0.68 -9.85 1.62
CA ASP A 219 -1.42 -8.76 0.98
C ASP A 219 -1.70 -9.06 -0.50
N PRO A 220 -2.54 -10.06 -0.80
CA PRO A 220 -2.80 -10.46 -2.18
C PRO A 220 -3.63 -9.43 -2.94
N PRO A 221 -3.38 -9.24 -4.25
CA PRO A 221 -4.16 -8.35 -5.09
C PRO A 221 -5.59 -8.87 -5.25
N SER A 222 -6.58 -8.03 -4.93
CA SER A 222 -8.00 -8.40 -4.96
C SER A 222 -8.67 -8.23 -6.32
N LEU A 223 -8.13 -7.35 -7.17
CA LEU A 223 -8.78 -6.91 -8.41
C LEU A 223 -7.94 -7.16 -9.67
N GLN A 224 -6.85 -7.91 -9.59
CA GLN A 224 -5.98 -8.17 -10.72
C GLN A 224 -6.45 -9.39 -11.52
N LYS A 225 -7.06 -9.15 -12.68
CA LYS A 225 -7.49 -10.22 -13.59
C LYS A 225 -6.32 -11.15 -13.94
N GLY A 226 -6.53 -12.45 -13.75
CA GLY A 226 -5.60 -13.51 -14.20
C GLY A 226 -4.48 -13.90 -13.22
N SER A 227 -4.28 -13.22 -12.09
CA SER A 227 -3.22 -13.55 -11.13
C SER A 227 -3.71 -14.28 -9.88
N VAL A 228 -4.67 -13.71 -9.17
CA VAL A 228 -5.19 -14.24 -7.90
C VAL A 228 -6.71 -14.19 -7.91
N ASN A 229 -7.35 -15.30 -7.54
CA ASN A 229 -8.76 -15.33 -7.19
C ASN A 229 -8.87 -15.42 -5.66
N ILE A 230 -9.23 -14.33 -5.02
CA ILE A 230 -9.23 -14.24 -3.55
C ILE A 230 -10.03 -15.35 -2.90
N LYS A 231 -11.27 -15.60 -3.34
CA LYS A 231 -12.13 -16.64 -2.75
C LYS A 231 -11.52 -18.05 -2.83
N ARG A 232 -10.77 -18.33 -3.90
CA ARG A 232 -10.12 -19.63 -4.12
C ARG A 232 -8.74 -19.72 -3.48
N ASP A 233 -7.98 -18.64 -3.53
CA ASP A 233 -6.54 -18.67 -3.28
C ASP A 233 -6.17 -18.21 -1.87
N TYR A 234 -6.97 -17.35 -1.24
CA TYR A 234 -6.76 -16.93 0.15
C TYR A 234 -6.81 -18.09 1.15
N PRO A 235 -7.78 -19.03 1.05
CA PRO A 235 -7.77 -20.25 1.86
C PRO A 235 -6.48 -21.06 1.76
N LYS A 236 -5.84 -21.08 0.59
CA LYS A 236 -4.57 -21.81 0.40
C LYS A 236 -3.43 -21.19 1.21
N ILE A 237 -3.42 -19.85 1.35
CA ILE A 237 -2.43 -19.15 2.17
C ILE A 237 -2.64 -19.52 3.64
N MET A 238 -3.87 -19.43 4.14
CA MET A 238 -4.19 -19.74 5.53
C MET A 238 -3.84 -21.18 5.91
N ARG A 239 -4.12 -22.14 5.03
CA ARG A 239 -3.76 -23.54 5.23
C ARG A 239 -2.25 -23.76 5.38
N ARG A 240 -1.41 -22.85 4.86
CA ARG A 240 0.04 -22.94 4.91
C ARG A 240 0.67 -22.21 6.11
N LEU A 241 -0.09 -21.36 6.81
CA LEU A 241 0.45 -20.61 7.95
C LEU A 241 1.11 -21.52 9.01
N PRO A 242 0.51 -22.66 9.42
CA PRO A 242 1.08 -23.51 10.46
C PRO A 242 2.44 -24.11 10.11
N GLU A 243 2.73 -24.34 8.85
CA GLU A 243 4.01 -24.89 8.40
C GLU A 243 5.07 -23.82 8.06
N LEU A 244 4.66 -22.57 7.93
CA LEU A 244 5.53 -21.45 7.61
C LEU A 244 5.92 -20.64 8.82
N LEU A 245 5.03 -20.47 9.80
CA LEU A 245 5.29 -19.71 11.02
C LEU A 245 6.13 -20.50 12.03
N ALA A 246 6.97 -19.76 12.74
CA ALA A 246 7.61 -20.23 13.96
C ALA A 246 6.58 -20.36 15.10
N PRO A 247 6.84 -21.14 16.16
CA PRO A 247 5.98 -21.18 17.33
C PRO A 247 5.76 -19.78 17.93
N GLY A 248 4.49 -19.38 18.10
CA GLY A 248 4.11 -18.04 18.55
C GLY A 248 4.26 -16.96 17.48
N GLY A 249 4.50 -17.35 16.23
CA GLY A 249 4.58 -16.44 15.09
C GLY A 249 3.25 -15.77 14.77
N ARG A 250 3.30 -14.66 14.02
CA ARG A 250 2.14 -13.83 13.68
C ARG A 250 1.98 -13.71 12.18
N ALA A 251 0.74 -13.57 11.70
CA ALA A 251 0.49 -13.22 10.32
C ALA A 251 -0.42 -11.98 10.23
N LEU A 252 -0.03 -11.00 9.42
CA LEU A 252 -0.87 -9.89 9.02
C LEU A 252 -1.57 -10.27 7.71
N LEU A 253 -2.87 -10.48 7.79
CA LEU A 253 -3.73 -10.91 6.71
C LEU A 253 -4.47 -9.69 6.16
N CYS A 254 -4.12 -9.26 4.95
CA CYS A 254 -4.70 -8.09 4.30
C CYS A 254 -5.71 -8.50 3.24
N LEU A 255 -6.82 -7.77 3.16
CA LEU A 255 -7.87 -7.96 2.17
C LEU A 255 -8.44 -6.61 1.76
N ASN A 256 -8.17 -6.19 0.53
CA ASN A 256 -8.71 -4.96 -0.05
C ASN A 256 -9.74 -5.31 -1.14
N SER A 257 -10.89 -5.85 -0.73
CA SER A 257 -11.99 -6.21 -1.63
C SER A 257 -13.29 -5.58 -1.11
N PRO A 258 -14.03 -4.84 -1.95
CA PRO A 258 -15.32 -4.29 -1.57
C PRO A 258 -16.43 -5.34 -1.44
N ASP A 259 -16.24 -6.51 -2.05
CA ASP A 259 -17.23 -7.59 -2.10
C ASP A 259 -17.06 -8.65 -1.00
N LEU A 260 -16.02 -8.50 -0.15
CA LEU A 260 -15.68 -9.44 0.90
C LEU A 260 -15.45 -8.67 2.20
N ASP A 261 -16.13 -9.09 3.25
CA ASP A 261 -16.11 -8.50 4.59
C ASP A 261 -15.05 -9.16 5.51
N PHE A 262 -14.99 -8.76 6.77
CA PHE A 262 -14.16 -9.41 7.77
C PHE A 262 -14.59 -10.85 8.03
N GLN A 263 -15.90 -11.16 7.90
CA GLN A 263 -16.41 -12.51 8.13
C GLN A 263 -15.79 -13.52 7.17
N PHE A 264 -15.53 -13.13 5.91
CA PHE A 264 -14.79 -13.98 4.98
C PHE A 264 -13.41 -14.38 5.51
N ILE A 265 -12.67 -13.46 6.16
CA ILE A 265 -11.36 -13.79 6.75
C ILE A 265 -11.53 -14.76 7.92
N TYR A 266 -12.53 -14.52 8.79
CA TYR A 266 -12.78 -15.36 9.97
C TYR A 266 -13.23 -16.76 9.57
N ASP A 267 -14.11 -16.91 8.60
CA ASP A 267 -14.54 -18.19 8.08
C ASP A 267 -13.38 -18.98 7.45
N CYS A 268 -12.54 -18.31 6.67
CA CYS A 268 -11.34 -18.92 6.11
C CYS A 268 -10.35 -19.38 7.20
N LEU A 269 -10.17 -18.61 8.28
CA LEU A 269 -9.33 -19.02 9.40
C LEU A 269 -9.93 -20.22 10.12
N ALA A 270 -11.22 -20.18 10.46
CA ALA A 270 -11.91 -21.27 11.14
C ALA A 270 -11.84 -22.60 10.38
N GLU A 271 -11.96 -22.55 9.05
CA GLU A 271 -11.93 -23.75 8.20
C GLU A 271 -10.50 -24.24 7.91
N HIS A 272 -9.54 -23.33 7.67
CA HIS A 272 -8.26 -23.69 7.10
C HIS A 272 -7.06 -23.50 8.02
N CYS A 273 -7.22 -22.80 9.14
CA CYS A 273 -6.20 -22.58 10.17
C CYS A 273 -6.83 -22.40 11.55
N PRO A 274 -7.59 -23.37 12.06
CA PRO A 274 -8.41 -23.24 13.28
C PRO A 274 -7.58 -22.99 14.56
N GLN A 275 -6.27 -23.24 14.54
CA GLN A 275 -5.37 -22.91 15.64
C GLN A 275 -4.95 -21.43 15.67
N ALA A 276 -5.24 -20.67 14.63
CA ALA A 276 -4.94 -19.24 14.60
C ALA A 276 -5.93 -18.46 15.48
N THR A 277 -5.40 -17.55 16.27
CA THR A 277 -6.19 -16.63 17.10
C THR A 277 -6.06 -15.22 16.54
N VAL A 278 -7.17 -14.57 16.28
CA VAL A 278 -7.19 -13.13 15.94
C VAL A 278 -6.82 -12.33 17.18
N ILE A 279 -5.77 -11.50 17.07
CA ILE A 279 -5.26 -10.70 18.20
C ILE A 279 -5.49 -9.21 18.02
N GLU A 280 -5.61 -8.72 16.79
CA GLU A 280 -5.79 -7.30 16.52
C GLU A 280 -6.37 -7.06 15.11
N ILE A 281 -7.10 -5.98 14.94
CA ILE A 281 -7.46 -5.41 13.64
C ILE A 281 -6.67 -4.12 13.48
N ILE A 282 -5.79 -4.06 12.48
CA ILE A 282 -5.01 -2.87 12.17
C ILE A 282 -5.83 -2.00 11.19
N SER A 283 -6.55 -1.01 11.74
CA SER A 283 -7.29 -0.06 10.92
C SER A 283 -6.34 0.84 10.11
N PRO A 284 -6.65 1.20 8.87
CA PRO A 284 -5.92 2.23 8.14
C PRO A 284 -6.07 3.59 8.85
N GLU A 285 -5.33 4.61 8.37
CA GLU A 285 -5.58 5.98 8.83
C GLU A 285 -7.04 6.39 8.55
N ASP A 286 -7.64 7.20 9.42
CA ASP A 286 -9.07 7.60 9.38
C ASP A 286 -9.54 8.06 7.99
N LEU A 287 -8.67 8.73 7.24
CA LEU A 287 -8.94 9.20 5.89
C LEU A 287 -9.26 8.04 4.91
N PHE A 288 -8.70 6.85 5.13
CA PHE A 288 -8.90 5.69 4.27
C PHE A 288 -10.05 4.79 4.71
N ILE A 289 -10.66 5.07 5.87
CA ILE A 289 -11.84 4.31 6.32
C ILE A 289 -13.00 4.64 5.40
N ASN A 290 -13.60 3.61 4.82
CA ASN A 290 -14.78 3.77 3.98
C ASN A 290 -16.01 4.09 4.83
N LYS A 291 -17.00 4.80 4.26
CA LYS A 291 -18.31 5.02 4.91
C LYS A 291 -18.95 3.70 5.37
N ASN A 292 -18.78 2.62 4.59
CA ASN A 292 -18.98 1.25 5.05
C ASN A 292 -17.61 0.59 5.25
N PRO A 293 -17.13 0.40 6.49
CA PRO A 293 -15.80 -0.18 6.76
C PRO A 293 -15.58 -1.56 6.15
N GLU A 294 -16.64 -2.36 6.00
CA GLU A 294 -16.57 -3.69 5.37
C GLU A 294 -16.16 -3.66 3.89
N GLN A 295 -16.33 -2.53 3.22
CA GLN A 295 -15.92 -2.34 1.82
C GLN A 295 -14.50 -1.80 1.65
N GLY A 296 -13.87 -1.41 2.76
CA GLY A 296 -12.51 -0.87 2.77
C GLY A 296 -11.44 -1.94 2.88
N LEU A 297 -10.21 -1.47 3.13
CA LEU A 297 -9.07 -2.31 3.48
C LEU A 297 -9.28 -2.96 4.84
N LYS A 298 -9.11 -4.27 4.90
CA LYS A 298 -9.14 -5.09 6.12
C LYS A 298 -7.76 -5.65 6.39
N CYS A 299 -7.22 -5.41 7.57
CA CYS A 299 -5.95 -5.96 8.03
C CYS A 299 -6.16 -6.66 9.37
N VAL A 300 -6.10 -7.99 9.37
CA VAL A 300 -6.32 -8.84 10.56
C VAL A 300 -5.00 -9.45 10.98
N LEU A 301 -4.59 -9.17 12.20
CA LEU A 301 -3.40 -9.78 12.80
C LEU A 301 -3.80 -11.04 13.56
N VAL A 302 -3.15 -12.16 13.22
CA VAL A 302 -3.36 -13.46 13.87
C VAL A 302 -2.07 -13.98 14.45
N LYS A 303 -2.21 -14.86 15.46
CA LYS A 303 -1.10 -15.58 16.11
C LYS A 303 -1.39 -17.09 16.09
N LEU A 304 -0.31 -17.90 15.92
CA LEU A 304 -0.32 -19.34 16.04
C LEU A 304 0.52 -19.80 17.23
#